data_1491508f4ccb00e0472bf63787a69c7d
#
_entry.id   1491508f4ccb00e0472bf63787a69c7d
#
_cell.length_a   1.000
_cell.length_b   1.000
_cell.length_c   1.000
_cell.angle_alpha   90.00
_cell.angle_beta   90.00
_cell.angle_gamma   90.00
#
_symmetry.space_group_name_H-M   'P 1'
#
loop_
_entity.id
_entity.type
_entity.pdbx_description
1 polymer ?
#
loop_
_entity_poly.entity_id
_entity_poly.type
_entity_poly.pdbx_seq_one_letter_code
_entity_poly.pdbx_strand_id
1 'polypeptide(L)'
;MFSPTPFTFAIALATTTISLAATDRPPAQPALPSPTLRQIKVLPDKAPDCSTLKFIADTVTRGCQTNDQKAIAIYNFMQLTHYHHAYPSETGGLPVLKEINSYGWSLCGGLHAEQSALWRQLGWDWRFVGWDGHTTVEAKYDGKWHYLDVFLKFYAWMPDPSAPGGRTIAGEDDLAKNSATLVQNAFILDRNRNCVYAKDNQFVRTANAANWRAPAFLCCGDILQDVINGLKTHRGSDHSEGWAAIVHADGGYSADVNLAPGFFLTNTWDRIEDAWFWSGSKKPPQHTCGGHKDTRNDPGIGLILEPYVTSKPARSYANGILTFAPDFSTDAFLRSFVSTRNVKWENNRLLPADSANPGVVVVALASPYVIARASGLATGADSAEVSTDGGQVFRPIDLKEFSEVVKGQVAVQVRLTFRQALTALKLKAIVQNNAGSLPYLSPGRNTIAVSAADPQALGDNKLVITYAYRLGSRAKSFEQLCDEGKEIAKAHNAAWDDQITCVQKAFFAKDLPATFTIDCPTPKSRYPVYPRMLFIRREIIAPSSLPSPIPIGAVEARPGQPDELIELPNPFLTGAGGGL
;
A
#
# COMPACT_ATOMS: atom_id res chain seq x y z
N MET A 1 -40.46 8.94 -32.10
CA MET A 1 -39.56 10.11 -32.25
C MET A 1 -39.35 10.68 -30.87
N PHE A 2 -38.32 10.23 -30.18
CA PHE A 2 -37.88 10.84 -28.91
C PHE A 2 -36.46 11.32 -29.15
N SER A 3 -36.30 12.62 -29.03
CA SER A 3 -35.02 13.34 -29.13
C SER A 3 -34.18 13.05 -27.88
N PRO A 4 -32.91 12.65 -27.96
CA PRO A 4 -32.06 12.57 -26.80
C PRO A 4 -31.50 13.96 -26.46
N THR A 5 -31.84 14.47 -25.30
CA THR A 5 -31.23 15.66 -24.72
C THR A 5 -29.82 15.28 -24.22
N PRO A 6 -28.78 16.02 -24.59
CA PRO A 6 -27.44 15.76 -24.06
C PRO A 6 -27.37 16.24 -22.60
N PHE A 7 -27.14 15.35 -21.69
CA PHE A 7 -26.76 15.67 -20.31
C PHE A 7 -25.32 16.20 -20.31
N THR A 8 -25.18 17.50 -20.32
CA THR A 8 -23.91 18.18 -20.07
C THR A 8 -23.61 18.13 -18.58
N PHE A 9 -22.73 17.25 -18.17
CA PHE A 9 -22.13 17.32 -16.82
C PHE A 9 -21.14 18.48 -16.81
N ALA A 10 -21.61 19.66 -16.41
CA ALA A 10 -20.75 20.76 -16.03
C ALA A 10 -20.09 20.40 -14.69
N ILE A 11 -18.86 19.90 -14.74
CA ILE A 11 -17.99 19.90 -13.57
C ILE A 11 -17.58 21.36 -13.37
N ALA A 12 -18.23 22.03 -12.44
CA ALA A 12 -17.79 23.34 -11.97
C ALA A 12 -16.40 23.16 -11.35
N LEU A 13 -15.35 23.50 -12.11
CA LEU A 13 -14.06 23.84 -11.53
C LEU A 13 -14.29 25.09 -10.68
N ALA A 14 -14.51 24.90 -9.38
CA ALA A 14 -14.35 25.96 -8.42
C ALA A 14 -12.85 26.30 -8.39
N THR A 15 -12.43 27.26 -9.19
CA THR A 15 -11.16 27.95 -9.02
C THR A 15 -11.24 28.76 -7.72
N THR A 16 -11.05 28.07 -6.61
CA THR A 16 -10.71 28.71 -5.35
C THR A 16 -9.24 29.06 -5.47
N THR A 17 -8.94 30.32 -5.77
CA THR A 17 -7.63 30.93 -5.54
C THR A 17 -7.31 30.80 -4.06
N ILE A 18 -6.66 29.71 -3.68
CA ILE A 18 -6.07 29.57 -2.35
C ILE A 18 -4.84 30.47 -2.37
N SER A 19 -4.98 31.63 -1.73
CA SER A 19 -3.85 32.46 -1.35
C SER A 19 -2.91 31.62 -0.47
N LEU A 20 -1.81 31.18 -1.01
CA LEU A 20 -0.71 30.55 -0.26
C LEU A 20 0.02 31.65 0.53
N ALA A 21 -0.61 32.08 1.62
CA ALA A 21 0.08 32.78 2.68
C ALA A 21 0.05 31.86 3.90
N ALA A 22 1.19 31.52 4.32
CA ALA A 22 1.58 31.00 5.61
C ALA A 22 2.31 29.66 5.51
N THR A 23 3.52 29.71 5.92
CA THR A 23 4.39 28.66 6.41
C THR A 23 3.71 27.84 7.52
N ASP A 24 2.72 27.03 7.17
CA ASP A 24 2.27 25.99 8.08
C ASP A 24 3.30 24.84 7.97
N ARG A 25 4.22 24.83 8.93
CA ARG A 25 5.01 23.62 9.18
C ARG A 25 4.03 22.47 9.31
N PRO A 26 4.28 21.33 8.61
CA PRO A 26 3.48 20.13 8.83
C PRO A 26 3.44 19.86 10.34
N PRO A 27 2.31 19.35 10.87
CA PRO A 27 2.22 19.06 12.29
C PRO A 27 3.43 18.20 12.69
N ALA A 28 4.16 18.67 13.68
CA ALA A 28 5.34 17.95 14.18
C ALA A 28 4.90 16.54 14.53
N GLN A 29 5.62 15.53 14.02
CA GLN A 29 5.36 14.16 14.44
C GLN A 29 5.40 14.12 15.97
N PRO A 30 4.43 13.43 16.61
CA PRO A 30 4.39 13.39 18.06
C PRO A 30 5.71 12.83 18.60
N ALA A 31 6.19 13.38 19.68
CA ALA A 31 7.37 12.86 20.35
C ALA A 31 7.14 11.38 20.67
N LEU A 32 7.97 10.52 20.11
CA LEU A 32 7.94 9.10 20.40
C LEU A 32 8.69 8.83 21.72
N PRO A 33 8.27 7.87 22.52
CA PRO A 33 8.97 7.51 23.74
C PRO A 33 10.40 7.05 23.45
N SER A 34 11.30 7.24 24.40
CA SER A 34 12.62 6.63 24.38
C SER A 34 12.61 5.45 25.40
N PRO A 35 13.07 4.25 25.03
CA PRO A 35 13.70 3.87 23.76
C PRO A 35 12.67 3.36 22.75
N THR A 36 12.55 4.01 21.62
CA THR A 36 11.76 3.52 20.48
C THR A 36 12.71 2.96 19.44
N LEU A 37 12.50 1.70 19.04
CA LEU A 37 13.19 1.14 17.88
C LEU A 37 12.62 1.79 16.62
N ARG A 38 13.47 2.51 15.90
CA ARG A 38 13.07 3.33 14.76
C ARG A 38 13.41 2.66 13.44
N GLN A 39 12.61 2.97 12.42
CA GLN A 39 12.81 2.51 11.05
C GLN A 39 12.95 0.99 10.97
N ILE A 40 12.03 0.28 11.62
CA ILE A 40 11.99 -1.17 11.56
C ILE A 40 11.63 -1.58 10.13
N LYS A 41 12.59 -2.11 9.40
CA LYS A 41 12.40 -2.64 8.06
C LYS A 41 12.35 -4.16 8.10
N VAL A 42 11.37 -4.72 7.41
CA VAL A 42 11.24 -6.15 7.14
C VAL A 42 10.94 -6.25 5.66
N LEU A 43 11.93 -6.61 4.86
CA LEU A 43 11.87 -6.49 3.41
C LEU A 43 12.27 -7.80 2.73
N PRO A 44 11.31 -8.53 2.13
CA PRO A 44 11.61 -9.60 1.18
C PRO A 44 12.32 -9.05 -0.07
N ASP A 45 13.28 -9.78 -0.57
CA ASP A 45 14.11 -9.40 -1.72
C ASP A 45 13.32 -9.14 -3.03
N LYS A 46 12.09 -9.65 -3.10
CA LYS A 46 11.19 -9.54 -4.27
C LYS A 46 10.01 -8.59 -4.05
N ALA A 47 9.89 -7.98 -2.87
CA ALA A 47 8.88 -6.97 -2.60
C ALA A 47 9.46 -5.54 -2.76
N PRO A 48 8.64 -4.53 -3.08
CA PRO A 48 9.10 -3.15 -3.10
C PRO A 48 9.37 -2.63 -1.68
N ASP A 49 10.41 -1.82 -1.51
CA ASP A 49 10.61 -1.06 -0.28
C ASP A 49 9.81 0.26 -0.37
N CYS A 50 8.62 0.27 0.22
CA CYS A 50 7.74 1.43 0.20
C CYS A 50 8.01 2.44 1.33
N SER A 51 9.21 2.43 1.92
CA SER A 51 9.56 3.38 2.98
C SER A 51 9.90 4.79 2.47
N THR A 52 10.36 4.93 1.23
CA THR A 52 10.57 6.21 0.54
C THR A 52 10.27 6.08 -0.95
N LEU A 53 9.96 7.19 -1.62
CA LEU A 53 9.76 7.19 -3.08
C LEU A 53 11.01 6.70 -3.82
N LYS A 54 12.20 7.07 -3.32
CA LYS A 54 13.47 6.61 -3.89
C LYS A 54 13.63 5.10 -3.80
N PHE A 55 13.33 4.50 -2.63
CA PHE A 55 13.43 3.06 -2.45
C PHE A 55 12.37 2.30 -3.25
N ILE A 56 11.18 2.86 -3.40
CA ILE A 56 10.17 2.30 -4.33
C ILE A 56 10.76 2.23 -5.73
N ALA A 57 11.24 3.36 -6.26
CA ALA A 57 11.80 3.43 -7.60
C ALA A 57 12.97 2.44 -7.78
N ASP A 58 13.91 2.40 -6.83
CA ASP A 58 15.08 1.53 -6.88
C ASP A 58 14.71 0.03 -6.85
N THR A 59 13.78 -0.36 -5.97
CA THR A 59 13.41 -1.78 -5.83
C THR A 59 12.54 -2.26 -6.98
N VAL A 60 11.62 -1.41 -7.44
CA VAL A 60 10.71 -1.72 -8.54
C VAL A 60 11.47 -1.84 -9.87
N THR A 61 12.48 -0.99 -10.09
CA THR A 61 13.28 -1.01 -11.33
C THR A 61 14.50 -1.90 -11.28
N ARG A 62 14.65 -2.70 -10.21
CA ARG A 62 15.78 -3.60 -10.05
C ARG A 62 15.86 -4.59 -11.23
N GLY A 63 17.03 -4.66 -11.86
CA GLY A 63 17.27 -5.55 -13.00
C GLY A 63 16.82 -5.00 -14.35
N CYS A 64 16.21 -3.81 -14.41
CA CYS A 64 15.90 -3.13 -15.66
C CYS A 64 17.17 -2.70 -16.39
N GLN A 65 17.26 -2.99 -17.68
CA GLN A 65 18.43 -2.68 -18.50
C GLN A 65 18.23 -1.40 -19.32
N THR A 66 17.00 -1.01 -19.59
CA THR A 66 16.65 0.17 -20.41
C THR A 66 15.70 1.10 -19.65
N ASN A 67 15.60 2.36 -20.10
CA ASN A 67 14.67 3.29 -19.50
C ASN A 67 13.21 2.93 -19.81
N ASP A 68 12.90 2.36 -20.97
CA ASP A 68 11.57 1.81 -21.25
C ASP A 68 11.19 0.71 -20.25
N GLN A 69 12.13 -0.20 -19.92
CA GLN A 69 11.89 -1.22 -18.91
C GLN A 69 11.61 -0.61 -17.52
N LYS A 70 12.35 0.44 -17.13
CA LYS A 70 12.10 1.15 -15.87
C LYS A 70 10.73 1.84 -15.87
N ALA A 71 10.35 2.47 -16.98
CA ALA A 71 9.05 3.10 -17.14
C ALA A 71 7.91 2.07 -16.98
N ILE A 72 8.04 0.93 -17.64
CA ILE A 72 7.09 -0.19 -17.55
C ILE A 72 7.04 -0.75 -16.13
N ALA A 73 8.18 -0.88 -15.48
CA ALA A 73 8.22 -1.40 -14.11
C ALA A 73 7.47 -0.50 -13.12
N ILE A 74 7.63 0.82 -13.22
CA ILE A 74 6.86 1.79 -12.43
C ILE A 74 5.38 1.76 -12.81
N TYR A 75 5.06 1.72 -14.10
CA TYR A 75 3.69 1.55 -14.57
C TYR A 75 3.04 0.29 -13.97
N ASN A 76 3.74 -0.84 -13.99
CA ASN A 76 3.24 -2.08 -13.42
C ASN A 76 3.10 -2.01 -11.90
N PHE A 77 4.01 -1.33 -11.20
CA PHE A 77 3.86 -1.09 -9.77
C PHE A 77 2.54 -0.36 -9.49
N MET A 78 2.24 0.71 -10.22
CA MET A 78 0.98 1.42 -10.07
C MET A 78 -0.23 0.52 -10.39
N GLN A 79 -0.17 -0.29 -11.45
CA GLN A 79 -1.25 -1.22 -11.80
C GLN A 79 -1.47 -2.30 -10.73
N LEU A 80 -0.42 -2.72 -10.05
CA LEU A 80 -0.45 -3.80 -9.06
C LEU A 80 -0.84 -3.34 -7.67
N THR A 81 -0.62 -2.07 -7.36
CA THR A 81 -0.76 -1.56 -5.99
C THR A 81 -1.87 -0.52 -5.85
N HIS A 82 -2.41 -0.01 -6.96
CA HIS A 82 -3.40 1.08 -6.96
C HIS A 82 -4.64 0.74 -7.76
N TYR A 83 -5.72 1.44 -7.44
CA TYR A 83 -6.96 1.39 -8.20
C TYR A 83 -7.57 2.80 -8.32
N HIS A 84 -8.44 2.97 -9.30
CA HIS A 84 -9.09 4.25 -9.55
C HIS A 84 -10.29 4.46 -8.63
N HIS A 85 -10.31 5.60 -7.92
CA HIS A 85 -11.43 6.05 -7.10
C HIS A 85 -11.35 7.57 -6.91
N ALA A 86 -12.33 8.16 -6.24
CA ALA A 86 -12.29 9.57 -5.88
C ALA A 86 -11.05 9.89 -5.02
N TYR A 87 -10.58 11.13 -5.10
CA TYR A 87 -9.43 11.59 -4.34
C TYR A 87 -9.55 11.30 -2.84
N PRO A 88 -8.56 10.65 -2.21
CA PRO A 88 -8.46 10.61 -0.76
C PRO A 88 -7.88 11.94 -0.26
N SER A 89 -8.71 12.99 -0.24
CA SER A 89 -8.25 14.32 0.14
C SER A 89 -8.05 14.45 1.65
N GLU A 90 -7.02 15.18 2.04
CA GLU A 90 -6.75 15.56 3.43
C GLU A 90 -6.56 17.08 3.53
N THR A 91 -6.85 17.65 4.70
CA THR A 91 -6.57 19.06 4.97
C THR A 91 -5.05 19.30 4.90
N GLY A 92 -4.63 20.28 4.11
CA GLY A 92 -3.20 20.57 3.91
C GLY A 92 -2.52 19.78 2.81
N GLY A 93 -3.27 18.94 2.08
CA GLY A 93 -2.76 18.10 0.99
C GLY A 93 -2.39 16.70 1.46
N LEU A 94 -2.26 15.79 0.51
CA LEU A 94 -1.93 14.39 0.75
C LEU A 94 -0.55 14.09 0.16
N PRO A 95 0.47 13.81 1.01
CA PRO A 95 1.78 13.39 0.52
C PRO A 95 1.70 12.11 -0.32
N VAL A 96 2.37 12.07 -1.45
CA VAL A 96 2.37 10.90 -2.35
C VAL A 96 2.77 9.61 -1.63
N LEU A 97 3.79 9.66 -0.79
CA LEU A 97 4.23 8.49 -0.03
C LEU A 97 3.14 7.98 0.94
N LYS A 98 2.35 8.88 1.52
CA LYS A 98 1.21 8.52 2.39
C LYS A 98 0.07 7.91 1.57
N GLU A 99 -0.20 8.46 0.38
CA GLU A 99 -1.20 7.93 -0.55
C GLU A 99 -0.85 6.50 -0.95
N ILE A 100 0.40 6.24 -1.33
CA ILE A 100 0.89 4.91 -1.65
C ILE A 100 0.76 3.93 -0.47
N ASN A 101 1.09 4.35 0.75
CA ASN A 101 1.14 3.43 1.89
C ASN A 101 -0.20 3.20 2.60
N SER A 102 -1.06 4.23 2.66
CA SER A 102 -2.29 4.16 3.44
C SER A 102 -3.55 4.00 2.59
N TYR A 103 -3.54 4.52 1.37
CA TYR A 103 -4.73 4.56 0.53
C TYR A 103 -4.64 3.56 -0.62
N GLY A 104 -3.72 3.75 -1.55
CA GLY A 104 -3.58 2.90 -2.73
C GLY A 104 -4.68 3.14 -3.76
N TRP A 105 -5.29 4.32 -3.77
CA TRP A 105 -6.24 4.74 -4.79
C TRP A 105 -6.24 6.25 -5.01
N SER A 106 -6.57 6.67 -6.22
CA SER A 106 -6.81 8.07 -6.54
C SER A 106 -7.63 8.21 -7.82
N LEU A 107 -7.98 9.44 -8.18
CA LEU A 107 -8.46 9.77 -9.53
C LEU A 107 -7.31 9.71 -10.55
N CYS A 108 -7.64 9.82 -11.83
CA CYS A 108 -6.67 9.83 -12.91
C CYS A 108 -5.50 10.79 -12.65
N GLY A 109 -5.77 12.05 -12.32
CA GLY A 109 -4.74 13.03 -12.02
C GLY A 109 -3.85 12.64 -10.83
N GLY A 110 -4.42 12.10 -9.75
CA GLY A 110 -3.66 11.63 -8.58
C GLY A 110 -2.77 10.43 -8.87
N LEU A 111 -3.31 9.40 -9.54
CA LEU A 111 -2.53 8.23 -9.95
C LEU A 111 -1.34 8.61 -10.83
N HIS A 112 -1.54 9.55 -11.77
CA HIS A 112 -0.47 10.03 -12.63
C HIS A 112 0.52 10.94 -11.88
N ALA A 113 0.05 11.64 -10.87
CA ALA A 113 0.90 12.40 -9.98
C ALA A 113 1.85 11.51 -9.19
N GLU A 114 1.36 10.42 -8.63
CA GLU A 114 2.18 9.41 -7.95
C GLU A 114 3.21 8.79 -8.91
N GLN A 115 2.78 8.45 -10.12
CA GLN A 115 3.65 7.91 -11.16
C GLN A 115 4.78 8.89 -11.50
N SER A 116 4.47 10.19 -11.69
CA SER A 116 5.48 11.22 -11.97
C SER A 116 6.44 11.44 -10.81
N ALA A 117 5.97 11.32 -9.56
CA ALA A 117 6.82 11.39 -8.37
C ALA A 117 7.88 10.27 -8.35
N LEU A 118 7.51 9.07 -8.79
CA LEU A 118 8.45 7.94 -8.92
C LEU A 118 9.43 8.14 -10.09
N TRP A 119 9.00 8.69 -11.22
CA TRP A 119 9.89 9.03 -12.34
C TRP A 119 10.96 10.06 -11.95
N ARG A 120 10.60 11.04 -11.13
CA ARG A 120 11.58 12.00 -10.60
C ARG A 120 12.69 11.36 -9.77
N GLN A 121 12.41 10.23 -9.10
CA GLN A 121 13.45 9.49 -8.37
C GLN A 121 14.48 8.86 -9.31
N LEU A 122 14.14 8.68 -10.60
CA LEU A 122 15.05 8.25 -11.65
C LEU A 122 15.79 9.42 -12.33
N GLY A 123 15.53 10.65 -11.91
CA GLY A 123 16.09 11.86 -12.51
C GLY A 123 15.39 12.27 -13.81
N TRP A 124 14.21 11.73 -14.08
CA TRP A 124 13.45 12.07 -15.28
C TRP A 124 12.62 13.32 -15.09
N ASP A 125 12.48 14.07 -16.18
CA ASP A 125 11.51 15.15 -16.27
C ASP A 125 10.12 14.58 -16.59
N TRP A 126 9.08 15.37 -16.39
CA TRP A 126 7.71 14.97 -16.63
C TRP A 126 6.85 16.17 -16.97
N ARG A 127 5.73 15.94 -17.65
CA ARG A 127 4.73 16.97 -17.90
C ARG A 127 3.32 16.40 -17.79
N PHE A 128 2.38 17.26 -17.41
CA PHE A 128 0.97 16.94 -17.51
C PHE A 128 0.50 17.01 -18.95
N VAL A 129 -0.42 16.13 -19.27
CA VAL A 129 -1.11 16.10 -20.54
C VAL A 129 -2.59 15.92 -20.28
N GLY A 130 -3.42 16.78 -20.85
CA GLY A 130 -4.86 16.76 -20.66
C GLY A 130 -5.59 16.26 -21.91
N TRP A 131 -6.46 15.28 -21.72
CA TRP A 131 -7.50 14.94 -22.68
C TRP A 131 -8.81 15.58 -22.24
N ASP A 132 -9.82 15.49 -23.10
CA ASP A 132 -11.16 15.87 -22.71
C ASP A 132 -11.68 14.94 -21.59
N GLY A 133 -11.78 15.49 -20.38
CA GLY A 133 -12.20 14.75 -19.21
C GLY A 133 -11.18 13.80 -18.56
N HIS A 134 -9.91 13.81 -19.01
CA HIS A 134 -8.86 12.97 -18.46
C HIS A 134 -7.55 13.72 -18.26
N THR A 135 -6.90 13.51 -17.11
CA THR A 135 -5.59 14.09 -16.79
C THR A 135 -4.56 12.99 -16.65
N THR A 136 -3.46 13.11 -17.38
CA THR A 136 -2.38 12.13 -17.46
C THR A 136 -1.02 12.80 -17.44
N VAL A 137 0.04 12.05 -17.56
CA VAL A 137 1.43 12.54 -17.55
C VAL A 137 2.29 11.82 -18.59
N GLU A 138 3.35 12.49 -19.00
CA GLU A 138 4.45 11.89 -19.75
C GLU A 138 5.76 12.02 -18.99
N ALA A 139 6.63 11.03 -19.14
CA ALA A 139 8.02 11.07 -18.69
C ALA A 139 8.94 11.48 -19.83
N LYS A 140 10.04 12.20 -19.51
CA LYS A 140 11.09 12.48 -20.48
C LYS A 140 12.36 11.72 -20.09
N TYR A 141 12.75 10.80 -20.96
CA TYR A 141 14.03 10.09 -20.89
C TYR A 141 14.58 9.87 -22.31
N ASP A 142 15.87 9.60 -22.43
CA ASP A 142 16.55 9.40 -23.71
C ASP A 142 16.26 10.51 -24.74
N GLY A 143 16.03 11.74 -24.24
CA GLY A 143 15.77 12.93 -25.07
C GLY A 143 14.35 13.05 -25.63
N LYS A 144 13.44 12.12 -25.34
CA LYS A 144 12.07 12.04 -25.85
C LYS A 144 11.03 12.00 -24.74
N TRP A 145 9.78 12.35 -25.08
CA TRP A 145 8.62 12.18 -24.21
C TRP A 145 8.01 10.79 -24.42
N HIS A 146 7.52 10.18 -23.34
CA HIS A 146 6.97 8.83 -23.31
C HIS A 146 5.69 8.78 -22.50
N TYR A 147 4.63 8.22 -23.07
CA TYR A 147 3.30 8.17 -22.51
C TYR A 147 2.95 6.78 -21.98
N LEU A 148 2.62 6.71 -20.70
CA LEU A 148 2.14 5.49 -20.05
C LEU A 148 0.96 5.84 -19.15
N ASP A 149 -0.24 5.42 -19.55
CA ASP A 149 -1.47 5.73 -18.84
C ASP A 149 -1.85 4.63 -17.85
N VAL A 150 -1.68 4.92 -16.55
CA VAL A 150 -2.01 3.98 -15.48
C VAL A 150 -3.51 3.82 -15.27
N PHE A 151 -4.31 4.81 -15.65
CA PHE A 151 -5.76 4.74 -15.57
C PHE A 151 -6.38 3.95 -16.73
N LEU A 152 -6.02 4.29 -17.96
CA LEU A 152 -6.47 3.56 -19.15
C LEU A 152 -5.77 2.22 -19.33
N LYS A 153 -4.72 1.95 -18.55
CA LYS A 153 -3.92 0.72 -18.62
C LYS A 153 -3.29 0.53 -20.00
N PHE A 154 -2.68 1.60 -20.50
CA PHE A 154 -2.26 1.71 -21.88
C PHE A 154 -0.87 2.33 -22.02
N TYR A 155 -0.08 1.82 -22.93
CA TYR A 155 1.06 2.46 -23.59
C TYR A 155 1.27 1.82 -24.97
N ALA A 156 2.00 2.47 -25.86
CA ALA A 156 2.24 1.96 -27.20
C ALA A 156 3.72 2.01 -27.58
N TRP A 157 4.16 1.04 -28.35
CA TRP A 157 5.49 0.99 -28.92
C TRP A 157 5.54 1.71 -30.27
N MET A 158 6.62 2.44 -30.51
CA MET A 158 6.95 3.01 -31.81
C MET A 158 8.33 2.56 -32.28
N PRO A 159 8.57 2.43 -33.59
CA PRO A 159 9.90 2.17 -34.12
C PRO A 159 10.87 3.27 -33.72
N ASP A 160 12.04 2.88 -33.25
CA ASP A 160 13.17 3.76 -32.96
C ASP A 160 14.49 3.02 -33.20
N PRO A 161 15.12 3.17 -34.33
CA PRO A 161 16.37 2.48 -34.63
C PRO A 161 17.52 2.83 -33.68
N SER A 162 17.43 3.96 -32.97
CA SER A 162 18.44 4.38 -31.99
C SER A 162 18.25 3.77 -30.61
N ALA A 163 17.05 3.24 -30.31
CA ALA A 163 16.74 2.63 -29.03
C ALA A 163 17.14 1.14 -28.97
N PRO A 164 17.46 0.63 -27.79
CA PRO A 164 17.67 -0.79 -27.59
C PRO A 164 16.48 -1.62 -28.07
N GLY A 165 16.72 -2.58 -28.96
CA GLY A 165 15.65 -3.38 -29.55
C GLY A 165 14.87 -2.72 -30.69
N GLY A 166 15.34 -1.57 -31.21
CA GLY A 166 14.78 -0.89 -32.39
C GLY A 166 13.42 -0.24 -32.15
N ARG A 167 13.00 -0.06 -30.92
CA ARG A 167 11.71 0.54 -30.54
C ARG A 167 11.79 1.23 -29.19
N THR A 168 10.90 2.17 -28.96
CA THR A 168 10.69 2.85 -27.67
C THR A 168 9.21 3.08 -27.41
N ILE A 169 8.84 3.48 -26.21
CA ILE A 169 7.47 3.86 -25.88
C ILE A 169 7.16 5.20 -26.56
N ALA A 170 6.04 5.27 -27.26
CA ALA A 170 5.59 6.48 -27.94
C ALA A 170 5.19 7.56 -26.95
N GLY A 171 5.47 8.82 -27.30
CA GLY A 171 4.91 9.98 -26.62
C GLY A 171 3.48 10.26 -27.10
N GLU A 172 2.77 11.12 -26.39
CA GLU A 172 1.39 11.48 -26.72
C GLU A 172 1.31 12.21 -28.07
N ASP A 173 2.25 13.11 -28.35
CA ASP A 173 2.34 13.77 -29.65
C ASP A 173 2.53 12.78 -30.83
N ASP A 174 3.29 11.71 -30.61
CA ASP A 174 3.47 10.63 -31.58
C ASP A 174 2.18 9.87 -31.81
N LEU A 175 1.47 9.56 -30.72
CA LEU A 175 0.18 8.89 -30.76
C LEU A 175 -0.89 9.76 -31.41
N ALA A 176 -0.93 11.06 -31.10
CA ALA A 176 -1.88 12.00 -31.71
C ALA A 176 -1.71 12.12 -33.22
N LYS A 177 -0.46 12.14 -33.71
CA LYS A 177 -0.15 12.24 -35.14
C LYS A 177 -0.44 10.96 -35.92
N ASN A 178 -0.23 9.79 -35.28
CA ASN A 178 -0.32 8.47 -35.93
C ASN A 178 -1.16 7.49 -35.11
N SER A 179 -2.23 7.96 -34.49
CA SER A 179 -3.00 7.22 -33.49
C SER A 179 -3.47 5.84 -33.98
N ALA A 180 -3.98 5.76 -35.23
CA ALA A 180 -4.48 4.49 -35.76
C ALA A 180 -3.39 3.41 -35.85
N THR A 181 -2.19 3.79 -36.33
CA THR A 181 -1.08 2.86 -36.51
C THR A 181 -0.40 2.51 -35.16
N LEU A 182 -0.18 3.50 -34.32
CA LEU A 182 0.53 3.29 -33.07
C LEU A 182 -0.33 2.57 -32.03
N VAL A 183 -1.62 2.83 -31.98
CA VAL A 183 -2.55 2.13 -31.10
C VAL A 183 -2.67 0.64 -31.45
N GLN A 184 -2.45 0.25 -32.71
CA GLN A 184 -2.35 -1.16 -33.10
C GLN A 184 -1.18 -1.90 -32.44
N ASN A 185 -0.15 -1.17 -32.03
CA ASN A 185 1.02 -1.69 -31.32
C ASN A 185 0.92 -1.42 -29.80
N ALA A 186 -0.26 -1.09 -29.30
CA ALA A 186 -0.47 -0.77 -27.91
C ALA A 186 -0.39 -2.02 -27.04
N PHE A 187 0.20 -1.84 -25.86
CA PHE A 187 0.06 -2.77 -24.77
C PHE A 187 -1.11 -2.34 -23.89
N ILE A 188 -2.00 -3.29 -23.60
CA ILE A 188 -3.17 -3.07 -22.75
C ILE A 188 -3.24 -4.21 -21.73
N LEU A 189 -3.34 -3.86 -20.47
CA LEU A 189 -3.57 -4.79 -19.38
C LEU A 189 -5.06 -4.81 -19.02
N ASP A 190 -5.73 -5.92 -19.28
CA ASP A 190 -7.12 -6.08 -18.86
C ASP A 190 -7.26 -6.42 -17.37
N ARG A 191 -8.50 -6.43 -16.88
CA ARG A 191 -8.80 -6.68 -15.48
C ARG A 191 -8.44 -8.05 -14.95
N ASN A 192 -8.40 -9.04 -15.83
CA ASN A 192 -8.03 -10.41 -15.47
C ASN A 192 -6.51 -10.61 -15.63
N ARG A 193 -5.78 -9.52 -15.83
CA ARG A 193 -4.35 -9.51 -16.11
C ARG A 193 -3.93 -10.31 -17.33
N ASN A 194 -4.85 -10.54 -18.20
CA ASN A 194 -4.49 -10.99 -19.52
C ASN A 194 -3.78 -9.81 -20.21
N CYS A 195 -2.53 -9.97 -20.51
CA CYS A 195 -1.85 -9.00 -21.37
C CYS A 195 -2.54 -9.05 -22.74
N VAL A 196 -3.10 -7.93 -23.13
CA VAL A 196 -3.75 -7.75 -24.42
C VAL A 196 -2.96 -6.70 -25.17
N TYR A 197 -2.63 -6.96 -26.40
CA TYR A 197 -2.06 -5.95 -27.27
C TYR A 197 -2.78 -5.94 -28.62
N ALA A 198 -2.82 -4.80 -29.23
CA ALA A 198 -3.39 -4.65 -30.55
C ALA A 198 -2.30 -4.92 -31.61
N LYS A 199 -2.60 -5.80 -32.55
CA LYS A 199 -1.80 -6.07 -33.73
C LYS A 199 -2.72 -6.20 -34.92
N ASP A 200 -2.45 -5.45 -35.96
CA ASP A 200 -3.24 -5.49 -37.19
C ASP A 200 -4.75 -5.30 -36.94
N ASN A 201 -5.11 -4.34 -36.09
CA ASN A 201 -6.50 -4.10 -35.67
C ASN A 201 -7.17 -5.25 -34.90
N GLN A 202 -6.40 -6.19 -34.40
CA GLN A 202 -6.91 -7.30 -33.61
C GLN A 202 -6.27 -7.33 -32.23
N PHE A 203 -7.08 -7.57 -31.22
CA PHE A 203 -6.58 -7.83 -29.90
C PHE A 203 -6.03 -9.25 -29.79
N VAL A 204 -4.75 -9.35 -29.41
CA VAL A 204 -4.12 -10.64 -29.15
C VAL A 204 -3.99 -10.81 -27.64
N ARG A 205 -4.37 -11.95 -27.15
CA ARG A 205 -4.29 -12.32 -25.73
C ARG A 205 -3.14 -13.25 -25.49
N THR A 206 -2.53 -13.08 -24.32
CA THR A 206 -1.45 -13.94 -23.89
C THR A 206 -1.90 -15.06 -22.95
N ALA A 207 -3.06 -14.85 -22.30
CA ALA A 207 -3.69 -15.86 -21.47
C ALA A 207 -5.16 -16.00 -21.81
N ASN A 208 -5.98 -16.68 -21.62
CA ASN A 208 -7.41 -16.87 -21.83
C ASN A 208 -8.10 -16.08 -22.95
N ALA A 209 -7.80 -16.42 -24.19
CA ALA A 209 -8.41 -15.80 -25.37
C ALA A 209 -9.94 -15.90 -25.46
N ALA A 210 -10.55 -16.93 -24.87
CA ALA A 210 -11.99 -17.17 -24.97
C ALA A 210 -12.86 -16.20 -24.17
N ASN A 211 -12.32 -15.64 -23.08
CA ASN A 211 -13.07 -14.85 -22.11
C ASN A 211 -12.69 -13.35 -22.12
N TRP A 212 -12.00 -12.91 -23.16
CA TRP A 212 -11.63 -11.51 -23.22
C TRP A 212 -12.85 -10.61 -23.34
N ARG A 213 -12.83 -9.54 -22.59
CA ARG A 213 -13.75 -8.42 -22.71
C ARG A 213 -12.97 -7.13 -22.58
N ALA A 214 -13.43 -6.09 -23.24
CA ALA A 214 -12.86 -4.77 -23.04
C ALA A 214 -12.80 -4.47 -21.53
N PRO A 215 -11.73 -3.85 -21.05
CA PRO A 215 -11.64 -3.46 -19.66
C PRO A 215 -12.84 -2.62 -19.26
N ALA A 216 -13.58 -3.09 -18.24
CA ALA A 216 -14.85 -2.46 -17.88
C ALA A 216 -14.68 -1.12 -17.15
N PHE A 217 -13.46 -0.61 -16.98
CA PHE A 217 -13.26 0.75 -16.49
C PHE A 217 -13.47 1.78 -17.58
N LEU A 218 -13.45 1.40 -18.82
CA LEU A 218 -13.86 2.25 -19.92
C LEU A 218 -15.36 2.11 -20.09
N CYS A 219 -16.06 3.17 -19.89
CA CYS A 219 -17.50 3.23 -19.86
C CYS A 219 -18.17 2.72 -21.12
N CYS A 220 -17.48 2.65 -22.21
CA CYS A 220 -18.08 2.65 -23.54
C CYS A 220 -17.74 1.43 -24.38
N GLY A 221 -17.04 0.47 -23.85
CA GLY A 221 -16.91 -0.85 -24.47
C GLY A 221 -15.75 -1.05 -25.42
N ASP A 222 -15.21 -0.02 -26.04
CA ASP A 222 -14.06 -0.14 -26.95
C ASP A 222 -12.90 0.76 -26.51
N ILE A 223 -11.96 0.19 -25.81
CA ILE A 223 -10.80 0.91 -25.29
C ILE A 223 -9.97 1.57 -26.38
N LEU A 224 -9.81 0.93 -27.54
CA LEU A 224 -9.04 1.50 -28.62
C LEU A 224 -9.72 2.75 -29.18
N GLN A 225 -11.03 2.70 -29.32
CA GLN A 225 -11.78 3.84 -29.83
C GLN A 225 -11.74 5.01 -28.85
N ASP A 226 -11.83 4.74 -27.54
CA ASP A 226 -11.75 5.78 -26.51
C ASP A 226 -10.36 6.41 -26.47
N VAL A 227 -9.30 5.62 -26.56
CA VAL A 227 -7.92 6.13 -26.66
C VAL A 227 -7.74 6.96 -27.93
N ILE A 228 -8.20 6.49 -29.09
CA ILE A 228 -8.12 7.24 -30.34
C ILE A 228 -8.88 8.56 -30.25
N ASN A 229 -10.06 8.55 -29.67
CA ASN A 229 -10.86 9.76 -29.52
C ASN A 229 -10.20 10.74 -28.55
N GLY A 230 -9.65 10.26 -27.42
CA GLY A 230 -8.90 11.08 -26.48
C GLY A 230 -7.68 11.71 -27.13
N LEU A 231 -6.89 10.94 -27.87
CA LEU A 231 -5.72 11.45 -28.59
C LEU A 231 -6.06 12.51 -29.66
N LYS A 232 -7.22 12.44 -30.29
CA LYS A 232 -7.70 13.48 -31.22
C LYS A 232 -8.03 14.79 -30.49
N THR A 233 -8.37 14.74 -29.22
CA THR A 233 -8.68 15.90 -28.39
C THR A 233 -7.50 16.34 -27.53
N HIS A 234 -6.34 15.73 -27.72
CA HIS A 234 -5.10 16.06 -27.03
C HIS A 234 -4.79 17.55 -27.10
N ARG A 235 -4.46 18.12 -25.99
CA ARG A 235 -4.19 19.56 -25.88
C ARG A 235 -2.82 19.89 -25.35
N GLY A 236 -2.01 18.91 -24.99
CA GLY A 236 -0.71 19.14 -24.38
C GLY A 236 -0.78 20.14 -23.23
N SER A 237 -0.08 19.93 -22.18
CA SER A 237 0.06 20.96 -21.16
C SER A 237 1.46 20.93 -20.58
N ASP A 238 1.95 22.12 -20.22
CA ASP A 238 3.20 22.24 -19.48
C ASP A 238 2.98 21.86 -18.01
N HIS A 239 4.09 21.69 -17.30
CA HIS A 239 4.08 21.61 -15.85
C HIS A 239 3.28 22.77 -15.28
N SER A 240 2.25 22.50 -14.49
CA SER A 240 1.78 23.51 -13.59
C SER A 240 2.60 23.42 -12.31
N GLU A 241 3.37 24.44 -12.01
CA GLU A 241 4.19 24.50 -10.78
C GLU A 241 3.36 24.26 -9.51
N GLY A 242 2.11 24.71 -9.49
CA GLY A 242 1.19 24.48 -8.39
C GLY A 242 0.86 23.00 -8.17
N TRP A 243 0.68 22.25 -9.25
CA TRP A 243 0.48 20.80 -9.18
C TRP A 243 1.76 20.08 -8.75
N ALA A 244 2.89 20.49 -9.29
CA ALA A 244 4.17 19.92 -8.91
C ALA A 244 4.44 20.06 -7.39
N ALA A 245 4.09 21.19 -6.80
CA ALA A 245 4.24 21.42 -5.36
C ALA A 245 3.34 20.51 -4.52
N ILE A 246 2.09 20.30 -4.94
CA ILE A 246 1.14 19.41 -4.26
C ILE A 246 1.55 17.95 -4.38
N VAL A 247 1.93 17.54 -5.59
CA VAL A 247 2.24 16.15 -5.95
C VAL A 247 3.54 15.65 -5.36
N HIS A 248 4.50 16.56 -5.15
CA HIS A 248 5.85 16.16 -4.72
C HIS A 248 6.19 16.58 -3.29
N ALA A 249 5.27 17.28 -2.61
CA ALA A 249 5.43 17.58 -1.20
C ALA A 249 5.35 16.30 -0.38
N ASP A 250 6.41 15.95 0.31
CA ASP A 250 6.39 14.86 1.28
C ASP A 250 5.65 15.26 2.56
N GLY A 251 5.39 16.55 2.76
CA GLY A 251 4.64 17.10 3.90
C GLY A 251 5.24 16.71 5.26
N GLY A 252 6.49 16.24 5.30
CA GLY A 252 7.10 15.69 6.50
C GLY A 252 6.56 14.32 6.90
N TYR A 253 5.79 13.65 6.03
CA TYR A 253 5.32 12.28 6.27
C TYR A 253 6.49 11.29 6.18
N SER A 254 6.51 10.33 7.10
CA SER A 254 7.44 9.20 7.09
C SER A 254 6.65 7.88 7.07
N ALA A 255 7.04 6.96 6.20
CA ALA A 255 6.51 5.60 6.17
C ALA A 255 7.23 4.65 7.15
N ASP A 256 7.99 5.19 8.10
CA ASP A 256 8.76 4.42 9.05
C ASP A 256 7.88 3.72 10.07
N VAL A 257 8.13 2.44 10.29
CA VAL A 257 7.55 1.70 11.43
C VAL A 257 8.47 1.87 12.64
N ASN A 258 7.93 2.47 13.70
CA ASN A 258 8.62 2.71 14.95
C ASN A 258 7.84 2.07 16.09
N LEU A 259 8.48 1.25 16.91
CA LEU A 259 7.83 0.55 18.02
C LEU A 259 8.65 0.66 19.31
N ALA A 260 7.96 0.78 20.43
CA ALA A 260 8.54 0.69 21.79
C ALA A 260 8.18 -0.66 22.44
N PRO A 261 8.82 -1.06 23.54
CA PRO A 261 8.46 -2.27 24.28
C PRO A 261 6.98 -2.32 24.65
N GLY A 262 6.34 -3.47 24.47
CA GLY A 262 4.90 -3.66 24.68
C GLY A 262 4.02 -3.21 23.51
N PHE A 263 4.61 -2.66 22.45
CA PHE A 263 3.89 -2.38 21.20
C PHE A 263 4.07 -3.50 20.19
N PHE A 264 3.01 -3.73 19.44
CA PHE A 264 3.05 -4.56 18.25
C PHE A 264 2.15 -4.01 17.16
N LEU A 265 2.61 -4.14 15.91
CA LEU A 265 1.90 -3.77 14.70
C LEU A 265 1.69 -5.03 13.86
N THR A 266 0.43 -5.37 13.62
CA THR A 266 0.04 -6.44 12.71
C THR A 266 -0.60 -5.81 11.48
N ASN A 267 0.08 -5.87 10.33
CA ASN A 267 -0.52 -5.50 9.06
C ASN A 267 -1.15 -6.72 8.41
N THR A 268 -2.37 -6.59 7.91
CA THR A 268 -3.08 -7.65 7.20
C THR A 268 -3.32 -7.26 5.74
N TRP A 269 -3.52 -8.25 4.91
CA TRP A 269 -3.95 -8.06 3.52
C TRP A 269 -5.47 -8.07 3.38
N ASP A 270 -6.16 -8.28 4.50
CA ASP A 270 -7.61 -8.26 4.56
C ASP A 270 -8.13 -6.96 5.19
N ARG A 271 -9.35 -6.56 4.82
CA ARG A 271 -10.04 -5.46 5.45
C ARG A 271 -10.78 -5.94 6.69
N ILE A 272 -10.84 -5.07 7.69
CA ILE A 272 -11.79 -5.17 8.81
C ILE A 272 -13.02 -4.37 8.41
N GLU A 273 -14.21 -4.97 8.48
CA GLU A 273 -15.45 -4.31 8.09
C GLU A 273 -15.63 -3.02 8.91
N ASP A 274 -16.08 -1.96 8.26
CA ASP A 274 -16.28 -0.61 8.84
C ASP A 274 -15.03 0.07 9.41
N ALA A 275 -13.83 -0.46 9.17
CA ALA A 275 -12.57 0.16 9.61
C ALA A 275 -11.83 0.81 8.43
N TRP A 276 -12.35 1.94 7.97
CA TRP A 276 -11.79 2.71 6.87
C TRP A 276 -11.85 4.22 7.13
N PHE A 277 -11.01 4.93 6.41
CA PHE A 277 -11.00 6.39 6.40
C PHE A 277 -10.74 6.93 4.99
N TRP A 278 -11.52 7.89 4.57
CA TRP A 278 -11.19 8.88 3.56
C TRP A 278 -12.10 10.09 3.72
N SER A 279 -11.55 11.28 3.53
CA SER A 279 -12.33 12.49 3.74
C SER A 279 -13.38 12.66 2.63
N GLY A 280 -14.56 13.08 2.99
CA GLY A 280 -15.63 13.44 2.05
C GLY A 280 -16.65 12.37 1.74
N SER A 281 -16.55 11.14 2.26
CA SER A 281 -17.60 10.14 2.07
C SER A 281 -17.99 9.41 3.35
N LYS A 282 -19.28 9.08 3.44
CA LYS A 282 -19.84 8.19 4.46
C LYS A 282 -19.87 6.72 4.01
N LYS A 283 -19.38 6.43 2.82
CA LYS A 283 -19.32 5.07 2.25
C LYS A 283 -17.87 4.60 2.20
N PRO A 284 -17.62 3.30 2.40
CA PRO A 284 -16.27 2.76 2.23
C PRO A 284 -15.76 3.05 0.83
N PRO A 285 -14.45 3.29 0.67
CA PRO A 285 -13.84 3.42 -0.63
C PRO A 285 -14.01 2.12 -1.40
N GLN A 286 -14.38 2.22 -2.67
CA GLN A 286 -14.57 1.07 -3.55
C GLN A 286 -13.99 1.42 -4.90
N HIS A 287 -13.38 0.46 -5.55
CA HIS A 287 -12.94 0.66 -6.92
C HIS A 287 -14.10 1.12 -7.78
N THR A 288 -13.97 2.31 -8.33
CA THR A 288 -14.92 2.85 -9.30
C THR A 288 -14.14 3.32 -10.51
N CYS A 289 -14.58 2.91 -11.64
CA CYS A 289 -14.04 3.37 -12.88
C CYS A 289 -15.10 4.16 -13.60
N GLY A 290 -14.99 5.48 -13.59
CA GLY A 290 -15.83 6.36 -14.40
C GLY A 290 -17.34 6.08 -14.34
N GLY A 291 -17.87 5.60 -13.22
CA GLY A 291 -19.26 5.20 -13.08
C GLY A 291 -19.53 3.71 -13.33
N HIS A 292 -18.55 2.91 -13.68
CA HIS A 292 -18.69 1.47 -13.80
C HIS A 292 -18.84 0.80 -12.45
N LYS A 293 -19.88 0.01 -12.34
CA LYS A 293 -20.16 -0.82 -11.16
C LYS A 293 -19.40 -2.14 -11.16
N ASP A 294 -18.73 -2.46 -12.24
CA ASP A 294 -18.08 -3.76 -12.37
C ASP A 294 -16.62 -3.73 -11.90
N THR A 295 -16.48 -3.79 -10.60
CA THR A 295 -15.18 -3.87 -9.93
C THR A 295 -14.78 -5.30 -9.61
N ARG A 296 -15.58 -6.27 -10.05
CA ARG A 296 -15.48 -7.66 -9.62
C ARG A 296 -14.16 -8.32 -9.97
N ASN A 297 -13.50 -7.82 -10.98
CA ASN A 297 -12.31 -8.44 -11.54
C ASN A 297 -11.17 -7.45 -11.67
N ASP A 298 -11.11 -6.45 -10.78
CA ASP A 298 -9.91 -5.64 -10.75
C ASP A 298 -8.76 -6.52 -10.28
N PRO A 299 -7.82 -6.80 -11.16
CA PRO A 299 -6.70 -7.63 -10.78
C PRO A 299 -5.77 -6.91 -9.81
N GLY A 300 -5.78 -5.55 -9.75
CA GLY A 300 -4.98 -4.76 -8.86
C GLY A 300 -3.76 -5.51 -8.35
N ILE A 301 -3.75 -5.69 -7.08
CA ILE A 301 -2.83 -6.53 -6.34
C ILE A 301 -3.10 -8.04 -6.57
N GLY A 302 -4.18 -8.37 -7.22
CA GLY A 302 -4.77 -9.71 -7.22
C GLY A 302 -3.86 -10.85 -7.62
N LEU A 303 -2.97 -10.66 -8.61
CA LEU A 303 -2.00 -11.69 -8.97
C LEU A 303 -0.96 -11.95 -7.90
N ILE A 304 -0.62 -10.91 -7.15
CA ILE A 304 0.50 -10.95 -6.22
C ILE A 304 -0.01 -11.07 -4.79
N LEU A 305 -1.03 -10.34 -4.42
CA LEU A 305 -1.34 -10.09 -3.03
C LEU A 305 -2.76 -10.46 -2.61
N GLU A 306 -3.67 -10.58 -3.55
CA GLU A 306 -5.07 -10.86 -3.23
C GLU A 306 -5.59 -12.12 -3.86
N PRO A 307 -6.48 -12.80 -3.13
CA PRO A 307 -7.28 -13.83 -3.74
C PRO A 307 -8.13 -13.23 -4.85
N TYR A 308 -8.07 -13.85 -6.01
CA TYR A 308 -8.96 -13.56 -7.07
C TYR A 308 -10.39 -13.62 -6.61
N VAL A 309 -11.06 -12.51 -6.81
CA VAL A 309 -12.47 -12.43 -7.02
C VAL A 309 -13.32 -13.10 -5.97
N THR A 310 -13.80 -12.28 -5.14
CA THR A 310 -15.05 -12.59 -4.46
C THR A 310 -16.19 -12.03 -5.29
N SER A 311 -17.38 -12.60 -5.18
CA SER A 311 -18.64 -11.99 -5.64
C SER A 311 -18.93 -10.62 -4.99
N LYS A 312 -18.07 -10.17 -4.10
CA LYS A 312 -18.09 -8.85 -3.47
C LYS A 312 -17.23 -7.89 -4.27
N PRO A 313 -17.46 -6.57 -4.16
CA PRO A 313 -16.62 -5.56 -4.79
C PRO A 313 -15.15 -5.81 -4.50
N ALA A 314 -14.29 -5.53 -5.45
CA ALA A 314 -12.86 -5.59 -5.26
C ALA A 314 -12.46 -4.87 -3.98
N ARG A 315 -11.42 -5.34 -3.34
CA ARG A 315 -10.92 -4.71 -2.14
C ARG A 315 -10.52 -3.29 -2.42
N SER A 316 -10.88 -2.46 -1.49
CA SER A 316 -10.64 -1.04 -1.58
C SER A 316 -9.59 -0.57 -0.60
N TYR A 317 -9.26 -1.39 0.41
CA TYR A 317 -8.27 -1.10 1.44
C TYR A 317 -7.95 -2.39 2.21
N ALA A 318 -6.88 -2.37 2.98
CA ALA A 318 -6.56 -3.37 3.99
C ALA A 318 -6.35 -2.69 5.34
N ASN A 319 -6.23 -3.48 6.39
CA ASN A 319 -6.07 -2.95 7.73
C ASN A 319 -4.84 -3.50 8.44
N GLY A 320 -4.30 -2.69 9.31
CA GLY A 320 -3.38 -3.10 10.35
C GLY A 320 -3.99 -2.88 11.73
N ILE A 321 -3.36 -3.48 12.73
CA ILE A 321 -3.72 -3.30 14.13
C ILE A 321 -2.45 -2.93 14.89
N LEU A 322 -2.39 -1.69 15.34
CA LEU A 322 -1.38 -1.24 16.30
C LEU A 322 -1.94 -1.46 17.70
N THR A 323 -1.22 -2.18 18.54
CA THR A 323 -1.61 -2.45 19.92
C THR A 323 -0.48 -2.07 20.86
N PHE A 324 -0.83 -1.42 21.96
CA PHE A 324 0.01 -1.30 23.13
C PHE A 324 -0.61 -2.14 24.26
N ALA A 325 0.09 -3.17 24.69
CA ALA A 325 -0.31 -4.06 25.78
C ALA A 325 0.93 -4.40 26.60
N PRO A 326 1.29 -3.52 27.55
CA PRO A 326 2.49 -3.71 28.34
C PRO A 326 2.37 -4.93 29.26
N ASP A 327 3.47 -5.63 29.43
CA ASP A 327 3.61 -6.71 30.41
C ASP A 327 3.91 -6.10 31.78
N PHE A 328 2.91 -6.10 32.65
CA PHE A 328 3.03 -5.55 34.02
C PHE A 328 3.91 -6.40 34.94
N SER A 329 4.34 -7.60 34.55
CA SER A 329 5.24 -8.43 35.35
C SER A 329 6.64 -7.83 35.52
N THR A 330 7.00 -6.86 34.64
CA THR A 330 8.27 -6.12 34.70
C THR A 330 8.00 -4.62 34.64
N ASP A 331 8.99 -3.81 35.00
CA ASP A 331 8.93 -2.33 34.85
C ASP A 331 9.45 -1.83 33.50
N ALA A 332 9.89 -2.72 32.64
CA ALA A 332 10.53 -2.37 31.35
C ALA A 332 9.64 -1.50 30.46
N PHE A 333 8.32 -1.68 30.51
CA PHE A 333 7.35 -0.91 29.73
C PHE A 333 7.21 0.56 30.17
N LEU A 334 7.69 0.94 31.37
CA LEU A 334 7.66 2.35 31.80
C LEU A 334 8.36 3.27 30.80
N ARG A 335 9.37 2.76 30.12
CA ARG A 335 10.12 3.49 29.08
C ARG A 335 9.29 3.72 27.81
N SER A 336 8.16 3.01 27.66
CA SER A 336 7.28 3.13 26.48
C SER A 336 6.25 4.25 26.61
N PHE A 337 6.13 4.87 27.76
CA PHE A 337 5.33 6.06 27.92
C PHE A 337 6.07 7.31 27.39
N VAL A 338 5.33 8.17 26.69
CA VAL A 338 5.84 9.50 26.30
C VAL A 338 6.22 10.31 27.53
N SER A 339 5.39 10.23 28.57
CA SER A 339 5.66 10.84 29.87
C SER A 339 4.92 10.11 30.98
N THR A 340 5.49 10.20 32.18
CA THR A 340 4.87 9.75 33.42
C THR A 340 4.98 10.87 34.47
N ARG A 341 3.96 11.00 35.30
CA ARG A 341 3.97 11.92 36.43
C ARG A 341 3.36 11.25 37.65
N ASN A 342 4.07 11.28 38.77
CA ASN A 342 3.66 10.68 40.02
C ASN A 342 3.30 9.19 39.90
N VAL A 343 4.17 8.39 39.26
CA VAL A 343 3.93 6.98 38.99
C VAL A 343 5.09 6.15 39.52
N LYS A 344 4.75 5.06 40.23
CA LYS A 344 5.67 3.97 40.57
C LYS A 344 5.09 2.64 40.10
N TRP A 345 5.97 1.72 39.73
CA TRP A 345 5.61 0.32 39.50
C TRP A 345 5.91 -0.50 40.73
N GLU A 346 4.95 -1.29 41.17
CA GLU A 346 5.08 -2.14 42.36
C GLU A 346 4.07 -3.29 42.28
N ASN A 347 4.51 -4.51 42.51
CA ASN A 347 3.64 -5.70 42.52
C ASN A 347 2.77 -5.85 41.28
N ASN A 348 3.39 -5.76 40.09
CA ASN A 348 2.75 -5.93 38.78
C ASN A 348 1.63 -4.91 38.49
N ARG A 349 1.75 -3.69 39.00
CA ARG A 349 0.77 -2.61 38.78
C ARG A 349 1.44 -1.24 38.87
N LEU A 350 0.79 -0.25 38.29
CA LEU A 350 1.17 1.15 38.48
C LEU A 350 0.36 1.75 39.64
N LEU A 351 1.06 2.49 40.46
CA LEU A 351 0.48 3.22 41.61
C LEU A 351 0.90 4.68 41.53
N PRO A 352 0.11 5.62 42.05
CA PRO A 352 0.65 6.93 42.38
C PRO A 352 1.84 6.79 43.33
N ALA A 353 2.95 7.48 43.02
CA ALA A 353 4.12 7.48 43.91
C ALA A 353 3.82 8.20 45.23
N ASP A 354 3.06 9.30 45.15
CA ASP A 354 2.44 10.01 46.25
C ASP A 354 0.92 9.83 46.15
N SER A 355 0.32 9.23 47.15
CA SER A 355 -1.12 8.93 47.21
C SER A 355 -2.03 10.17 47.28
N ALA A 356 -1.48 11.33 47.67
CA ALA A 356 -2.22 12.59 47.69
C ALA A 356 -2.54 13.13 46.28
N ASN A 357 -1.77 12.72 45.28
CA ASN A 357 -1.87 13.16 43.92
C ASN A 357 -2.14 12.00 42.95
N PRO A 358 -2.88 12.23 41.85
CA PRO A 358 -3.09 11.18 40.87
C PRO A 358 -1.79 10.86 40.09
N GLY A 359 -1.63 9.59 39.74
CA GLY A 359 -0.67 9.13 38.75
C GLY A 359 -1.16 9.46 37.33
N VAL A 360 -0.25 9.84 36.46
CA VAL A 360 -0.55 10.16 35.06
C VAL A 360 0.46 9.47 34.16
N VAL A 361 -0.03 8.82 33.10
CA VAL A 361 0.78 8.26 32.02
C VAL A 361 0.27 8.75 30.66
N VAL A 362 1.19 8.96 29.71
CA VAL A 362 0.87 9.34 28.33
C VAL A 362 1.46 8.30 27.38
N VAL A 363 0.63 7.74 26.52
CA VAL A 363 0.99 6.75 25.51
C VAL A 363 0.80 7.33 24.12
N ALA A 364 1.80 7.20 23.24
CA ALA A 364 1.65 7.55 21.82
C ALA A 364 1.24 6.31 21.02
N LEU A 365 0.10 6.37 20.34
CA LEU A 365 -0.26 5.44 19.29
C LEU A 365 0.14 6.07 17.96
N ALA A 366 1.23 5.60 17.36
CA ALA A 366 1.79 6.16 16.14
C ALA A 366 2.18 5.05 15.16
N SER A 367 1.81 5.21 13.90
CA SER A 367 2.19 4.33 12.80
C SER A 367 2.22 5.13 11.49
N PRO A 368 2.85 4.62 10.43
CA PRO A 368 2.79 5.29 9.14
C PRO A 368 1.38 5.23 8.48
N TYR A 369 0.46 4.49 9.05
CA TYR A 369 -0.85 4.23 8.48
C TYR A 369 -1.93 5.06 9.16
N VAL A 370 -2.97 5.41 8.41
CA VAL A 370 -4.07 6.24 8.89
C VAL A 370 -4.96 5.47 9.88
N ILE A 371 -5.21 6.05 11.04
CA ILE A 371 -6.12 5.46 12.04
C ILE A 371 -7.55 5.51 11.50
N ALA A 372 -8.19 4.34 11.43
CA ALA A 372 -9.58 4.18 11.07
C ALA A 372 -10.49 3.99 12.29
N ARG A 373 -10.00 3.29 13.33
CA ARG A 373 -10.72 3.07 14.60
C ARG A 373 -9.73 3.01 15.76
N ALA A 374 -10.19 3.39 16.96
CA ALA A 374 -9.39 3.28 18.16
C ALA A 374 -10.23 2.95 19.39
N SER A 375 -9.68 2.11 20.26
CA SER A 375 -10.32 1.67 21.50
C SER A 375 -9.26 1.28 22.53
N GLY A 376 -9.66 1.15 23.79
CA GLY A 376 -8.76 0.70 24.84
C GLY A 376 -9.47 0.16 26.08
N LEU A 377 -8.66 -0.37 26.96
CA LEU A 377 -9.02 -0.81 28.30
C LEU A 377 -7.92 -0.37 29.26
N ALA A 378 -8.30 0.26 30.36
CA ALA A 378 -7.37 0.63 31.43
C ALA A 378 -8.06 0.38 32.76
N THR A 379 -7.77 -0.76 33.39
CA THR A 379 -8.39 -1.14 34.66
C THR A 379 -7.75 -0.37 35.81
N GLY A 380 -8.54 0.47 36.47
CA GLY A 380 -8.10 1.37 37.53
C GLY A 380 -7.81 2.80 37.09
N ALA A 381 -8.01 3.15 35.81
CA ALA A 381 -7.97 4.54 35.34
C ALA A 381 -9.25 5.27 35.74
N ASP A 382 -9.11 6.50 36.27
CA ASP A 382 -10.21 7.39 36.61
C ASP A 382 -10.71 8.19 35.38
N SER A 383 -9.78 8.55 34.50
CA SER A 383 -10.10 9.29 33.27
C SER A 383 -9.13 8.97 32.14
N ALA A 384 -9.62 9.16 30.92
CA ALA A 384 -8.85 9.07 29.70
C ALA A 384 -9.08 10.31 28.83
N GLU A 385 -8.02 10.78 28.19
CA GLU A 385 -8.04 11.92 27.29
C GLU A 385 -7.16 11.63 26.08
N VAL A 386 -7.42 12.26 24.94
CA VAL A 386 -6.62 12.12 23.73
C VAL A 386 -6.18 13.47 23.16
N SER A 387 -4.98 13.51 22.62
CA SER A 387 -4.44 14.62 21.85
C SER A 387 -4.13 14.18 20.42
N THR A 388 -4.50 15.01 19.45
CA THR A 388 -4.21 14.83 18.01
C THR A 388 -3.19 15.85 17.49
N ASP A 389 -2.66 16.70 18.37
CA ASP A 389 -1.75 17.81 18.07
C ASP A 389 -0.37 17.69 18.77
N GLY A 390 0.07 16.46 19.00
CA GLY A 390 1.37 16.20 19.61
C GLY A 390 1.42 16.43 21.12
N GLY A 391 0.28 16.42 21.82
CA GLY A 391 0.20 16.58 23.27
C GLY A 391 -0.04 18.02 23.73
N GLN A 392 -0.35 18.94 22.83
CA GLN A 392 -0.61 20.35 23.17
C GLN A 392 -1.99 20.49 23.85
N VAL A 393 -3.02 19.86 23.27
CA VAL A 393 -4.37 19.89 23.81
C VAL A 393 -4.90 18.48 23.99
N PHE A 394 -5.37 18.16 25.18
CA PHE A 394 -6.02 16.89 25.50
C PHE A 394 -7.52 17.06 25.68
N ARG A 395 -8.31 16.17 25.09
CA ARG A 395 -9.77 16.16 25.14
C ARG A 395 -10.24 14.86 25.81
N PRO A 396 -11.24 14.92 26.71
CA PRO A 396 -11.81 13.71 27.33
C PRO A 396 -12.37 12.74 26.27
N ILE A 397 -12.19 11.45 26.51
CA ILE A 397 -12.71 10.37 25.68
C ILE A 397 -13.34 9.25 26.51
N ASP A 398 -14.27 8.50 25.90
CA ASP A 398 -14.55 7.14 26.34
C ASP A 398 -13.47 6.22 25.76
N LEU A 399 -12.63 5.65 26.65
CA LEU A 399 -11.52 4.80 26.23
C LEU A 399 -11.98 3.56 25.45
N LYS A 400 -13.21 3.08 25.69
CA LYS A 400 -13.75 1.90 24.99
C LYS A 400 -13.94 2.15 23.49
N GLU A 401 -14.24 3.38 23.11
CA GLU A 401 -14.46 3.77 21.72
C GLU A 401 -14.20 5.28 21.54
N PHE A 402 -13.10 5.63 20.87
CA PHE A 402 -12.74 7.02 20.60
C PHE A 402 -12.35 7.28 19.15
N SER A 403 -12.79 6.41 18.25
CA SER A 403 -12.46 6.46 16.81
C SER A 403 -12.76 7.80 16.16
N GLU A 404 -13.92 8.39 16.44
CA GLU A 404 -14.33 9.63 15.77
C GLU A 404 -13.42 10.82 16.08
N VAL A 405 -12.72 10.80 17.22
CA VAL A 405 -11.79 11.86 17.60
C VAL A 405 -10.43 11.71 16.90
N VAL A 406 -10.03 10.47 16.57
CA VAL A 406 -8.67 10.17 16.08
C VAL A 406 -8.63 9.69 14.64
N LYS A 407 -9.77 9.46 14.03
CA LYS A 407 -9.89 8.98 12.64
C LYS A 407 -9.19 9.94 11.67
N GLY A 408 -8.38 9.40 10.77
CA GLY A 408 -7.58 10.19 9.83
C GLY A 408 -6.18 10.58 10.33
N GLN A 409 -5.90 10.41 11.62
CA GLN A 409 -4.57 10.68 12.18
C GLN A 409 -3.62 9.50 11.92
N VAL A 410 -2.34 9.77 11.83
CA VAL A 410 -1.27 8.73 11.82
C VAL A 410 -0.65 8.57 13.22
N ALA A 411 -0.90 9.51 14.11
CA ALA A 411 -0.37 9.48 15.46
C ALA A 411 -1.26 10.28 16.42
N VAL A 412 -1.45 9.75 17.62
CA VAL A 412 -2.20 10.40 18.71
C VAL A 412 -1.56 10.08 20.04
N GLN A 413 -1.81 10.90 21.06
CA GLN A 413 -1.37 10.65 22.42
C GLN A 413 -2.58 10.42 23.33
N VAL A 414 -2.60 9.31 24.06
CA VAL A 414 -3.62 8.98 25.07
C VAL A 414 -3.06 9.22 26.45
N ARG A 415 -3.72 10.08 27.24
CA ARG A 415 -3.37 10.38 28.62
C ARG A 415 -4.35 9.65 29.55
N LEU A 416 -3.82 8.88 30.50
CA LEU A 416 -4.58 8.19 31.52
C LEU A 416 -4.22 8.77 32.89
N THR A 417 -5.24 9.04 33.69
CA THR A 417 -5.11 9.50 35.07
C THR A 417 -5.71 8.47 36.01
N PHE A 418 -5.02 8.16 37.12
CA PHE A 418 -5.47 7.16 38.09
C PHE A 418 -5.08 7.56 39.52
N ARG A 419 -5.98 7.33 40.48
CA ARG A 419 -5.76 7.53 41.93
C ARG A 419 -5.51 6.24 42.67
N GLN A 420 -5.93 5.14 42.09
CA GLN A 420 -5.71 3.78 42.58
C GLN A 420 -4.76 3.02 41.67
N ALA A 421 -4.61 1.73 41.88
CA ALA A 421 -3.76 0.90 41.06
C ALA A 421 -4.30 0.77 39.61
N LEU A 422 -3.48 1.10 38.65
CA LEU A 422 -3.69 0.71 37.24
C LEU A 422 -3.12 -0.71 37.08
N THR A 423 -3.99 -1.70 36.89
CA THR A 423 -3.63 -3.12 36.89
C THR A 423 -3.62 -3.77 35.52
N ALA A 424 -4.27 -3.14 34.55
CA ALA A 424 -4.24 -3.58 33.16
C ALA A 424 -4.35 -2.38 32.22
N LEU A 425 -3.62 -2.44 31.10
CA LEU A 425 -3.66 -1.43 30.05
C LEU A 425 -3.56 -2.11 28.70
N LYS A 426 -4.50 -1.80 27.83
CA LYS A 426 -4.46 -2.19 26.42
C LYS A 426 -5.06 -1.08 25.59
N LEU A 427 -4.28 -0.53 24.65
CA LEU A 427 -4.75 0.42 23.67
C LEU A 427 -4.63 -0.23 22.28
N LYS A 428 -5.62 0.02 21.42
CA LYS A 428 -5.69 -0.55 20.09
C LYS A 428 -6.10 0.53 19.09
N ALA A 429 -5.33 0.68 18.02
CA ALA A 429 -5.73 1.42 16.85
C ALA A 429 -5.81 0.47 15.65
N ILE A 430 -6.96 0.44 14.97
CA ILE A 430 -7.09 -0.18 13.66
C ILE A 430 -6.70 0.88 12.66
N VAL A 431 -5.67 0.58 11.87
CA VAL A 431 -5.14 1.48 10.86
C VAL A 431 -5.51 0.98 9.47
N GLN A 432 -5.62 1.89 8.52
CA GLN A 432 -5.84 1.57 7.11
C GLN A 432 -4.50 1.58 6.40
N ASN A 433 -4.21 0.52 5.65
CA ASN A 433 -3.01 0.41 4.84
C ASN A 433 -3.33 -0.08 3.43
N ASN A 434 -2.47 0.26 2.49
CA ASN A 434 -2.48 -0.31 1.15
C ASN A 434 -1.79 -1.68 1.19
N ALA A 435 -2.53 -2.74 0.87
CA ALA A 435 -1.98 -4.09 0.82
C ALA A 435 -0.80 -4.22 -0.18
N GLY A 436 -0.80 -3.40 -1.24
CA GLY A 436 0.25 -3.39 -2.28
C GLY A 436 1.58 -2.82 -1.83
N SER A 437 1.60 -2.01 -0.78
CA SER A 437 2.82 -1.46 -0.21
C SER A 437 3.44 -2.32 0.89
N LEU A 438 2.76 -3.41 1.31
CA LEU A 438 3.24 -4.28 2.36
C LEU A 438 4.31 -5.27 1.85
N PRO A 439 5.21 -5.74 2.73
CA PRO A 439 6.28 -6.67 2.36
C PRO A 439 5.76 -8.11 2.17
N TYR A 440 5.24 -8.41 1.00
CA TYR A 440 4.68 -9.71 0.63
C TYR A 440 5.76 -10.74 0.27
N LEU A 441 5.37 -12.01 0.28
CA LEU A 441 6.19 -13.12 -0.19
C LEU A 441 5.87 -13.47 -1.65
N SER A 442 6.90 -13.83 -2.40
CA SER A 442 6.80 -14.33 -3.77
C SER A 442 6.93 -15.85 -3.81
N PRO A 443 6.49 -16.50 -4.89
CA PRO A 443 6.83 -17.89 -5.14
C PRO A 443 8.35 -18.13 -5.14
N GLY A 444 8.76 -19.31 -4.71
CA GLY A 444 10.17 -19.69 -4.59
C GLY A 444 10.80 -19.23 -3.27
N ARG A 445 12.11 -19.03 -3.28
CA ARG A 445 12.84 -18.56 -2.09
C ARG A 445 12.73 -17.05 -1.94
N ASN A 446 12.41 -16.60 -0.72
CA ASN A 446 12.42 -15.20 -0.34
C ASN A 446 13.52 -15.00 0.70
N THR A 447 14.40 -14.04 0.48
CA THR A 447 15.38 -13.58 1.47
C THR A 447 14.84 -12.33 2.13
N ILE A 448 14.56 -12.41 3.42
CA ILE A 448 13.97 -11.33 4.19
C ILE A 448 15.07 -10.61 4.96
N ALA A 449 15.29 -9.33 4.65
CA ALA A 449 16.16 -8.45 5.42
C ALA A 449 15.38 -7.84 6.59
N VAL A 450 16.00 -7.84 7.77
CA VAL A 450 15.47 -7.18 8.98
C VAL A 450 16.50 -6.20 9.47
N SER A 451 16.10 -4.94 9.65
CA SER A 451 16.99 -3.89 10.15
C SER A 451 16.21 -2.82 10.93
N ALA A 452 16.94 -2.00 11.65
CA ALA A 452 16.45 -0.81 12.33
C ALA A 452 17.53 0.26 12.31
N ALA A 453 17.16 1.52 12.47
CA ALA A 453 18.13 2.62 12.46
C ALA A 453 19.13 2.56 13.64
N ASP A 454 18.62 2.19 14.81
CA ASP A 454 19.43 2.02 16.03
C ASP A 454 19.02 0.72 16.74
N PRO A 455 19.64 -0.43 16.41
CA PRO A 455 19.33 -1.69 17.07
C PRO A 455 19.54 -1.68 18.60
N GLN A 456 20.47 -0.85 19.10
CA GLN A 456 20.77 -0.76 20.54
C GLN A 456 19.59 -0.20 21.35
N ALA A 457 18.66 0.52 20.72
CA ALA A 457 17.42 0.96 21.35
C ALA A 457 16.52 -0.19 21.85
N LEU A 458 16.74 -1.43 21.38
CA LEU A 458 16.08 -2.62 21.94
C LEU A 458 16.47 -2.86 23.41
N GLY A 459 17.70 -2.48 23.82
CA GLY A 459 18.23 -2.94 25.09
C GLY A 459 18.21 -4.46 25.18
N ASP A 460 17.68 -5.01 26.28
CA ASP A 460 17.54 -6.46 26.48
C ASP A 460 16.31 -7.07 25.77
N ASN A 461 15.40 -6.22 25.26
CA ASN A 461 14.20 -6.70 24.56
C ASN A 461 14.56 -7.38 23.24
N LYS A 462 13.58 -8.09 22.68
CA LYS A 462 13.70 -8.71 21.35
C LYS A 462 12.62 -8.17 20.39
N LEU A 463 13.03 -7.97 19.15
CA LEU A 463 12.14 -7.75 18.01
C LEU A 463 11.69 -9.11 17.49
N VAL A 464 10.39 -9.35 17.45
CA VAL A 464 9.81 -10.57 16.89
C VAL A 464 9.08 -10.23 15.60
N ILE A 465 9.40 -10.96 14.53
CA ILE A 465 8.75 -10.87 13.23
C ILE A 465 7.97 -12.16 12.99
N THR A 466 6.68 -12.03 12.67
CA THR A 466 5.83 -13.16 12.33
C THR A 466 5.20 -12.95 10.97
N TYR A 467 5.39 -13.89 10.05
CA TYR A 467 4.65 -14.01 8.80
C TYR A 467 3.62 -15.11 8.92
N ALA A 468 2.40 -14.86 8.44
CA ALA A 468 1.37 -15.87 8.25
C ALA A 468 0.81 -15.77 6.83
N TYR A 469 0.74 -16.91 6.14
CA TYR A 469 0.31 -16.98 4.75
C TYR A 469 -0.22 -18.38 4.43
N ARG A 470 -0.86 -18.50 3.26
CA ARG A 470 -1.20 -19.79 2.65
C ARG A 470 -0.40 -19.94 1.37
N LEU A 471 0.12 -21.13 1.12
CA LEU A 471 0.82 -21.42 -0.13
C LEU A 471 -0.16 -21.47 -1.30
N GLY A 472 0.31 -21.10 -2.48
CA GLY A 472 -0.41 -21.31 -3.71
C GLY A 472 -0.59 -22.81 -3.98
N SER A 473 -1.73 -23.18 -4.56
CA SER A 473 -2.01 -24.56 -4.91
C SER A 473 -0.94 -25.10 -5.85
N ARG A 474 -0.42 -26.30 -5.57
CA ARG A 474 0.54 -26.98 -6.45
C ARG A 474 -0.09 -27.55 -7.71
N ALA A 475 -1.43 -27.63 -7.74
CA ALA A 475 -2.16 -28.24 -8.84
C ALA A 475 -2.58 -27.24 -9.92
N LYS A 476 -2.48 -25.92 -9.67
CA LYS A 476 -2.99 -24.89 -10.57
C LYS A 476 -1.98 -23.79 -10.83
N SER A 477 -1.85 -23.41 -12.08
CA SER A 477 -1.17 -22.19 -12.49
C SER A 477 -2.19 -21.05 -12.60
N PHE A 478 -1.67 -19.84 -12.73
CA PHE A 478 -2.51 -18.66 -12.95
C PHE A 478 -3.33 -18.77 -14.24
N GLU A 479 -2.77 -19.32 -15.29
CA GLU A 479 -3.48 -19.57 -16.55
C GLU A 479 -4.68 -20.49 -16.35
N GLN A 480 -4.50 -21.58 -15.60
CA GLN A 480 -5.59 -22.50 -15.27
C GLN A 480 -6.69 -21.80 -14.47
N LEU A 481 -6.33 -20.95 -13.51
CA LEU A 481 -7.32 -20.15 -12.77
C LEU A 481 -8.08 -19.17 -13.67
N CYS A 482 -7.40 -18.59 -14.67
CA CYS A 482 -8.04 -17.71 -15.66
C CYS A 482 -8.96 -18.48 -16.60
N ASP A 483 -8.58 -19.69 -17.02
CA ASP A 483 -9.38 -20.55 -17.90
C ASP A 483 -10.65 -21.09 -17.21
N GLU A 484 -10.58 -21.32 -15.91
CA GLU A 484 -11.72 -21.67 -15.06
C GLU A 484 -12.62 -20.47 -14.73
N GLY A 485 -12.34 -19.31 -15.27
CA GLY A 485 -12.84 -17.98 -14.89
C GLY A 485 -14.35 -17.77 -14.89
N LYS A 486 -15.15 -18.70 -15.38
CA LYS A 486 -16.62 -18.67 -15.19
C LYS A 486 -17.02 -19.03 -13.75
N GLU A 487 -16.13 -19.64 -13.00
CA GLU A 487 -16.32 -20.05 -11.61
C GLU A 487 -15.20 -19.57 -10.67
N ILE A 488 -14.64 -18.40 -10.94
CA ILE A 488 -13.51 -17.84 -10.17
C ILE A 488 -13.79 -17.82 -8.66
N ALA A 489 -15.03 -17.61 -8.24
CA ALA A 489 -15.38 -17.68 -6.82
C ALA A 489 -15.17 -19.07 -6.20
N LYS A 490 -15.30 -20.14 -6.97
CA LYS A 490 -15.00 -21.51 -6.53
C LYS A 490 -13.52 -21.84 -6.71
N ALA A 491 -12.93 -21.40 -7.81
CA ALA A 491 -11.51 -21.53 -8.08
C ALA A 491 -10.67 -20.77 -7.05
N HIS A 492 -11.19 -19.68 -6.48
CA HIS A 492 -10.58 -18.92 -5.42
C HIS A 492 -10.18 -19.77 -4.21
N ASN A 493 -11.09 -20.61 -3.72
CA ASN A 493 -10.79 -21.49 -2.58
C ASN A 493 -9.84 -22.63 -2.95
N ALA A 494 -9.75 -22.98 -4.23
CA ALA A 494 -8.85 -24.00 -4.74
C ALA A 494 -7.46 -23.48 -5.16
N ALA A 495 -7.27 -22.16 -5.17
CA ALA A 495 -6.00 -21.55 -5.54
C ALA A 495 -4.95 -21.62 -4.43
N TRP A 496 -5.38 -21.73 -3.18
CA TRP A 496 -4.50 -21.77 -2.02
C TRP A 496 -4.77 -22.99 -1.16
N ASP A 497 -3.72 -23.48 -0.53
CA ASP A 497 -3.84 -24.53 0.47
C ASP A 497 -4.69 -24.03 1.66
N ASP A 498 -5.47 -24.91 2.27
CA ASP A 498 -6.23 -24.57 3.48
C ASP A 498 -5.31 -24.35 4.68
N GLN A 499 -4.13 -24.97 4.66
CA GLN A 499 -3.16 -24.90 5.72
C GLN A 499 -2.54 -23.49 5.81
N ILE A 500 -2.61 -22.91 6.99
CA ILE A 500 -1.87 -21.67 7.30
C ILE A 500 -0.43 -22.05 7.62
N THR A 501 0.51 -21.37 6.96
CA THR A 501 1.94 -21.47 7.25
C THR A 501 2.38 -20.23 8.01
N CYS A 502 3.17 -20.42 9.08
CA CYS A 502 3.74 -19.34 9.87
C CYS A 502 5.25 -19.45 9.95
N VAL A 503 5.91 -18.29 9.97
CA VAL A 503 7.32 -18.14 10.32
C VAL A 503 7.43 -17.09 11.40
N GLN A 504 8.04 -17.46 12.52
CA GLN A 504 8.29 -16.52 13.62
C GLN A 504 9.78 -16.50 13.95
N LYS A 505 10.39 -15.32 13.92
CA LYS A 505 11.82 -15.11 14.19
C LYS A 505 11.98 -13.99 15.21
N ALA A 506 12.87 -14.21 16.18
CA ALA A 506 13.23 -13.24 17.21
C ALA A 506 14.67 -12.76 17.02
N PHE A 507 14.88 -11.46 17.23
CA PHE A 507 16.16 -10.79 17.05
C PHE A 507 16.45 -9.91 18.27
N PHE A 508 17.61 -10.06 18.86
CA PHE A 508 18.17 -9.13 19.83
C PHE A 508 18.96 -8.02 19.13
N ALA A 509 19.33 -6.98 19.85
CA ALA A 509 20.11 -5.88 19.31
C ALA A 509 21.37 -6.33 18.54
N LYS A 510 22.08 -7.31 19.07
CA LYS A 510 23.30 -7.89 18.49
C LYS A 510 23.08 -8.67 17.19
N ASP A 511 21.86 -9.10 16.94
CA ASP A 511 21.50 -9.90 15.77
C ASP A 511 21.13 -9.01 14.56
N LEU A 512 20.94 -7.71 14.75
CA LEU A 512 20.54 -6.78 13.71
C LEU A 512 21.75 -5.99 13.14
N PRO A 513 21.80 -5.74 11.81
CA PRO A 513 20.86 -6.23 10.80
C PRO A 513 20.99 -7.73 10.53
N ALA A 514 19.88 -8.36 10.20
CA ALA A 514 19.79 -9.81 9.98
C ALA A 514 19.12 -10.16 8.65
N THR A 515 19.31 -11.40 8.23
CA THR A 515 18.55 -11.99 7.14
C THR A 515 18.07 -13.38 7.52
N PHE A 516 16.90 -13.77 6.99
CA PHE A 516 16.41 -15.14 7.05
C PHE A 516 15.66 -15.49 5.77
N THR A 517 15.42 -16.76 5.53
CA THR A 517 14.75 -17.21 4.32
C THR A 517 13.37 -17.78 4.64
N ILE A 518 12.43 -17.55 3.72
CA ILE A 518 11.13 -18.22 3.66
C ILE A 518 10.98 -18.81 2.29
N ASP A 519 10.82 -20.13 2.22
CA ASP A 519 10.56 -20.82 0.99
C ASP A 519 9.04 -20.94 0.77
N CYS A 520 8.60 -20.54 -0.43
CA CYS A 520 7.22 -20.66 -0.89
C CYS A 520 7.20 -21.60 -2.11
N PRO A 521 7.20 -22.93 -1.87
CA PRO A 521 7.26 -23.91 -2.94
C PRO A 521 6.08 -23.78 -3.90
N THR A 522 6.37 -23.89 -5.19
CA THR A 522 5.35 -23.85 -6.24
C THR A 522 5.81 -24.66 -7.45
N PRO A 523 4.91 -25.28 -8.21
CA PRO A 523 5.30 -25.94 -9.45
C PRO A 523 5.85 -24.93 -10.46
N LYS A 524 6.80 -25.38 -11.26
CA LYS A 524 7.35 -24.56 -12.35
C LYS A 524 6.24 -24.18 -13.32
N SER A 525 5.98 -22.89 -13.39
CA SER A 525 4.95 -22.30 -14.26
C SER A 525 5.40 -20.91 -14.71
N ARG A 526 4.97 -20.48 -15.88
CA ARG A 526 5.18 -19.11 -16.35
C ARG A 526 4.49 -18.08 -15.44
N TYR A 527 3.33 -18.43 -14.89
CA TYR A 527 2.52 -17.59 -14.03
C TYR A 527 2.10 -18.36 -12.77
N PRO A 528 3.01 -18.55 -11.81
CA PRO A 528 2.70 -19.27 -10.59
C PRO A 528 1.72 -18.48 -9.72
N VAL A 529 0.96 -19.20 -8.91
CA VAL A 529 0.10 -18.60 -7.91
C VAL A 529 0.95 -18.08 -6.75
N TYR A 530 0.82 -16.81 -6.44
CA TYR A 530 1.53 -16.19 -5.31
C TYR A 530 0.95 -16.67 -3.98
N PRO A 531 1.77 -16.74 -2.90
CA PRO A 531 1.26 -17.00 -1.57
C PRO A 531 0.18 -15.99 -1.18
N ARG A 532 -0.90 -16.45 -0.57
CA ARG A 532 -1.90 -15.58 0.02
C ARG A 532 -1.40 -15.09 1.37
N MET A 533 -0.97 -13.86 1.42
CA MET A 533 -0.57 -13.23 2.66
C MET A 533 -1.78 -13.04 3.59
N LEU A 534 -1.65 -13.39 4.86
CA LEU A 534 -2.65 -13.17 5.88
C LEU A 534 -2.24 -11.98 6.74
N PHE A 535 -1.06 -12.05 7.35
CA PHE A 535 -0.51 -10.92 8.09
C PHE A 535 1.02 -10.96 8.20
N ILE A 536 1.58 -9.80 8.47
CA ILE A 536 2.92 -9.62 9.03
C ILE A 536 2.79 -8.89 10.37
N ARG A 537 3.46 -9.39 11.41
CA ARG A 537 3.48 -8.78 12.73
C ARG A 537 4.91 -8.45 13.14
N ARG A 538 5.05 -7.28 13.75
CA ARG A 538 6.28 -6.79 14.37
C ARG A 538 5.98 -6.48 15.82
N GLU A 539 6.74 -7.07 16.76
CA GLU A 539 6.53 -6.93 18.19
C GLU A 539 7.84 -6.62 18.89
N ILE A 540 7.82 -5.73 19.89
CA ILE A 540 8.94 -5.58 20.81
C ILE A 540 8.49 -6.07 22.18
N ILE A 541 9.10 -7.16 22.64
CA ILE A 541 8.74 -7.84 23.87
C ILE A 541 9.97 -8.08 24.76
N ALA A 542 9.72 -8.26 26.07
CA ALA A 542 10.76 -8.59 27.02
C ALA A 542 11.44 -9.94 26.67
N PRO A 543 12.69 -10.16 27.11
CA PRO A 543 13.44 -11.38 26.79
C PRO A 543 12.72 -12.67 27.20
N SER A 544 12.07 -12.65 28.37
CA SER A 544 11.32 -13.77 28.94
C SER A 544 9.90 -13.92 28.41
N SER A 545 9.32 -12.88 27.81
CA SER A 545 7.95 -12.90 27.30
C SER A 545 7.83 -13.77 26.07
N LEU A 546 6.71 -14.48 25.94
CA LEU A 546 6.39 -15.25 24.75
C LEU A 546 5.84 -14.31 23.66
N PRO A 547 6.19 -14.55 22.40
CA PRO A 547 5.56 -13.84 21.28
C PRO A 547 4.04 -14.03 21.27
N SER A 548 3.34 -13.09 20.65
CA SER A 548 1.90 -13.25 20.43
C SER A 548 1.61 -14.56 19.68
N PRO A 549 0.54 -15.28 20.06
CA PRO A 549 0.24 -16.59 19.49
C PRO A 549 0.07 -16.52 17.97
N ILE A 550 0.50 -17.58 17.30
CA ILE A 550 0.22 -17.83 15.90
C ILE A 550 -1.22 -18.37 15.74
N PRO A 551 -1.80 -18.31 14.53
CA PRO A 551 -3.13 -18.89 14.30
C PRO A 551 -3.21 -20.36 14.69
N ILE A 552 -4.33 -20.76 15.28
CA ILE A 552 -4.57 -22.15 15.67
C ILE A 552 -4.50 -23.03 14.43
N GLY A 553 -3.76 -24.14 14.54
CA GLY A 553 -3.56 -25.08 13.42
C GLY A 553 -2.55 -24.62 12.36
N ALA A 554 -1.88 -23.49 12.57
CA ALA A 554 -0.79 -23.09 11.69
C ALA A 554 0.42 -24.02 11.85
N VAL A 555 1.11 -24.28 10.74
CA VAL A 555 2.35 -25.07 10.71
C VAL A 555 3.56 -24.15 10.46
N GLU A 556 4.74 -24.60 10.89
CA GLU A 556 5.98 -23.90 10.56
C GLU A 556 6.33 -24.12 9.08
N ALA A 557 6.89 -23.09 8.45
CA ALA A 557 7.38 -23.19 7.07
C ALA A 557 8.50 -24.22 6.99
N ARG A 558 8.40 -25.10 6.00
CA ARG A 558 9.44 -26.08 5.68
C ARG A 558 10.34 -25.54 4.57
N PRO A 559 11.61 -25.93 4.54
CA PRO A 559 12.47 -25.70 3.37
C PRO A 559 11.85 -26.31 2.11
N GLY A 560 11.88 -25.55 1.01
CA GLY A 560 11.47 -26.04 -0.29
C GLY A 560 12.54 -26.95 -0.91
N GLN A 561 12.10 -27.90 -1.74
CA GLN A 561 13.03 -28.69 -2.53
C GLN A 561 13.56 -27.85 -3.70
N PRO A 562 14.76 -28.12 -4.24
CA PRO A 562 15.36 -27.31 -5.31
C PRO A 562 14.49 -27.16 -6.55
N ASP A 563 13.72 -28.17 -6.92
CA ASP A 563 12.80 -28.17 -8.06
C ASP A 563 11.48 -27.41 -7.81
N GLU A 564 11.17 -27.14 -6.54
CA GLU A 564 10.01 -26.36 -6.10
C GLU A 564 10.34 -24.87 -5.94
N LEU A 565 11.62 -24.49 -5.95
CA LEU A 565 12.09 -23.14 -5.70
C LEU A 565 12.43 -22.46 -7.03
N ILE A 566 11.40 -22.02 -7.70
CA ILE A 566 11.55 -21.28 -8.94
C ILE A 566 12.09 -19.88 -8.69
N GLU A 567 12.97 -19.42 -9.55
CA GLU A 567 13.33 -18.01 -9.62
C GLU A 567 12.35 -17.29 -10.54
N LEU A 568 11.72 -16.27 -10.01
CA LEU A 568 10.90 -15.36 -10.80
C LEU A 568 11.70 -14.10 -11.08
N PRO A 569 11.63 -13.61 -12.32
CA PRO A 569 12.15 -12.29 -12.61
C PRO A 569 11.37 -11.24 -11.81
N ASN A 570 11.88 -10.01 -11.79
CA ASN A 570 11.19 -8.89 -11.14
C ASN A 570 9.71 -8.87 -11.55
N PRO A 571 8.75 -8.99 -10.60
CA PRO A 571 7.33 -9.10 -10.91
C PRO A 571 6.78 -7.86 -11.65
N PHE A 572 7.44 -6.72 -11.50
CA PHE A 572 7.07 -5.49 -12.19
C PHE A 572 7.53 -5.46 -13.65
N LEU A 573 8.47 -6.31 -14.04
CA LEU A 573 8.88 -6.46 -15.45
C LEU A 573 8.02 -7.47 -16.22
N THR A 574 7.47 -8.46 -15.56
CA THR A 574 6.87 -9.63 -16.22
C THR A 574 5.39 -9.50 -16.54
N GLY A 575 4.68 -8.53 -15.94
CA GLY A 575 3.24 -8.33 -16.20
C GLY A 575 2.93 -7.72 -17.56
N ALA A 576 3.88 -7.11 -18.19
CA ALA A 576 3.68 -6.17 -19.30
C ALA A 576 4.43 -6.57 -20.57
N GLY A 577 4.13 -7.71 -21.14
CA GLY A 577 4.62 -7.96 -22.51
C GLY A 577 6.13 -7.75 -22.72
N GLY A 578 6.91 -7.85 -21.67
CA GLY A 578 8.36 -8.01 -21.73
C GLY A 578 8.75 -9.36 -22.34
N GLY A 579 7.78 -10.05 -22.82
CA GLY A 579 7.96 -11.22 -23.64
C GLY A 579 8.09 -10.82 -25.08
N LEU A 580 9.29 -10.49 -25.50
CA LEU A 580 9.87 -10.92 -26.78
C LEU A 580 9.04 -10.63 -28.02
#